data_1ba9c0a9c4df42e56b6efd615002bebd
#
_entry.id   1ba9c0a9c4df42e56b6efd615002bebd
#
_cell.length_a   1.000
_cell.length_b   1.000
_cell.length_c   1.000
_cell.angle_alpha   90.00
_cell.angle_beta   90.00
_cell.angle_gamma   90.00
#
_symmetry.space_group_name_H-M   'P 1'
#
loop_
_entity.id
_entity.type
_entity.pdbx_description
1 polymer ?
#
loop_
_entity_poly.entity_id
_entity_poly.type
_entity_poly.pdbx_seq_one_letter_code
_entity_poly.pdbx_strand_id
1 'polypeptide(L)'
;MERVRFAPSPTGPLHIGGLRTALFNYLYARKHKGVFILRIEDTDQNRKVQGSEDYIHQSLKWCNIQPDEDPVKGGAYGPYRQSERGGIYTEYIQTLINNGKAYYAFDTAEELGKARTEAEKEKGAFKYNANNRNAFRNSLSLSPNEYNELVQKGDYVIRLKVDKDQDVVTSDLVRGTVKVNSNELEDKILMKKDGMPTYHFANVVDDYLMKITTVIRGEEWLPSLPIHQLLYDAFGWEAPKFMHLPLILNPSGKGKLSKRDGDKNGYPVFPMSWKESSGYKENGFIPEAHLNYIAQLGWSLGEKEILSLKEMENSFDVKAIQKGGARFDYEKAKWVNQQHLATLSVADLIDKYSVYFKELEAAVGEHLNAAVSLVKDRLVLLSDIKTEVNCFINDPVEYDAKSLKRIAKINLVEMGDLLKAGIKENELSELKAFMQKSGEENEIGIGTFMQVLRIAIVGSLSGPDLIPLLTIIGKGVTLRRLERLISKQS
;
A
#
# COMPACT_ATOMS: atom_id res chain seq x y z
N MET A 1 -16.30 21.95 8.58
CA MET A 1 -16.24 20.65 7.90
C MET A 1 -14.77 20.29 7.71
N GLU A 2 -14.33 19.11 8.14
CA GLU A 2 -12.93 18.69 7.98
C GLU A 2 -12.58 18.51 6.51
N ARG A 3 -11.41 18.99 6.11
CA ARG A 3 -10.84 18.84 4.76
C ARG A 3 -9.40 18.35 4.90
N VAL A 4 -9.10 17.24 4.28
CA VAL A 4 -7.77 16.63 4.29
C VAL A 4 -7.31 16.32 2.88
N ARG A 5 -6.01 16.09 2.72
CA ARG A 5 -5.46 15.81 1.41
C ARG A 5 -4.37 14.73 1.44
N PHE A 6 -4.41 13.85 0.48
CA PHE A 6 -3.26 13.07 0.04
C PHE A 6 -2.55 13.87 -1.07
N ALA A 7 -1.27 14.13 -0.88
CA ALA A 7 -0.52 15.04 -1.74
C ALA A 7 0.78 14.39 -2.26
N PRO A 8 0.69 13.36 -3.12
CA PRO A 8 1.86 12.66 -3.64
C PRO A 8 2.54 13.43 -4.76
N SER A 9 3.89 13.32 -4.82
CA SER A 9 4.65 13.70 -6.02
C SER A 9 4.66 12.54 -7.01
N PRO A 10 4.40 12.77 -8.33
CA PRO A 10 4.34 11.71 -9.33
C PRO A 10 5.74 11.30 -9.83
N THR A 11 6.62 10.90 -8.91
CA THR A 11 8.03 10.54 -9.16
C THR A 11 8.26 9.03 -9.27
N GLY A 12 7.19 8.24 -9.37
CA GLY A 12 7.19 6.79 -9.47
C GLY A 12 5.89 6.17 -8.97
N PRO A 13 5.81 4.84 -8.86
CA PRO A 13 4.62 4.15 -8.39
C PRO A 13 4.33 4.46 -6.92
N LEU A 14 3.06 4.47 -6.57
CA LEU A 14 2.61 4.64 -5.20
C LEU A 14 3.08 3.45 -4.34
N HIS A 15 3.94 3.70 -3.37
CA HIS A 15 4.38 2.70 -2.38
C HIS A 15 3.30 2.50 -1.31
N ILE A 16 3.24 1.32 -0.65
CA ILE A 16 2.27 1.07 0.43
C ILE A 16 2.32 2.11 1.56
N GLY A 17 3.46 2.74 1.81
CA GLY A 17 3.57 3.86 2.75
C GLY A 17 2.75 5.09 2.32
N GLY A 18 2.78 5.40 1.03
CA GLY A 18 1.93 6.45 0.45
C GLY A 18 0.45 6.05 0.47
N LEU A 19 0.13 4.80 0.10
CA LEU A 19 -1.25 4.30 0.17
C LEU A 19 -1.79 4.33 1.59
N ARG A 20 -0.98 3.99 2.61
CA ARG A 20 -1.38 4.13 4.02
C ARG A 20 -1.69 5.57 4.39
N THR A 21 -0.87 6.53 3.91
CA THR A 21 -1.14 7.95 4.12
C THR A 21 -2.45 8.36 3.48
N ALA A 22 -2.74 7.90 2.26
CA ALA A 22 -4.04 8.12 1.60
C ALA A 22 -5.20 7.50 2.40
N LEU A 23 -5.06 6.26 2.87
CA LEU A 23 -6.06 5.58 3.69
C LEU A 23 -6.36 6.37 4.97
N PHE A 24 -5.36 6.85 5.70
CA PHE A 24 -5.59 7.59 6.95
C PHE A 24 -6.24 8.95 6.71
N ASN A 25 -5.93 9.63 5.62
CA ASN A 25 -6.66 10.82 5.17
C ASN A 25 -8.12 10.48 4.86
N TYR A 26 -8.36 9.40 4.11
CA TYR A 26 -9.70 8.93 3.78
C TYR A 26 -10.51 8.60 5.04
N LEU A 27 -9.96 7.79 5.95
CA LEU A 27 -10.64 7.38 7.20
C LEU A 27 -10.95 8.59 8.09
N TYR A 28 -10.00 9.52 8.22
CA TYR A 28 -10.22 10.76 8.97
C TYR A 28 -11.36 11.60 8.35
N ALA A 29 -11.34 11.77 7.04
CA ALA A 29 -12.41 12.49 6.35
C ALA A 29 -13.77 11.81 6.57
N ARG A 30 -13.87 10.50 6.35
CA ARG A 30 -15.14 9.75 6.51
C ARG A 30 -15.65 9.77 7.95
N LYS A 31 -14.77 9.60 8.94
CA LYS A 31 -15.09 9.70 10.36
C LYS A 31 -15.74 11.04 10.73
N HIS A 32 -15.24 12.13 10.16
CA HIS A 32 -15.68 13.48 10.43
C HIS A 32 -16.69 14.03 9.40
N LYS A 33 -17.23 13.19 8.51
CA LYS A 33 -18.12 13.60 7.41
C LYS A 33 -17.52 14.77 6.61
N GLY A 34 -16.21 14.71 6.38
CA GLY A 34 -15.38 15.71 5.71
C GLY A 34 -15.07 15.35 4.26
N VAL A 35 -14.14 16.08 3.67
CA VAL A 35 -13.71 15.97 2.27
C VAL A 35 -12.28 15.42 2.20
N PHE A 36 -12.07 14.41 1.37
CA PHE A 36 -10.76 13.85 1.03
C PHE A 36 -10.33 14.29 -0.36
N ILE A 37 -9.19 14.98 -0.45
CA ILE A 37 -8.65 15.57 -1.68
C ILE A 37 -7.42 14.81 -2.13
N LEU A 38 -7.26 14.60 -3.44
CA LEU A 38 -5.99 14.25 -4.07
C LEU A 38 -5.40 15.48 -4.75
N ARG A 39 -4.23 15.91 -4.30
CA ARG A 39 -3.43 16.97 -4.92
C ARG A 39 -2.13 16.40 -5.46
N ILE A 40 -1.82 16.61 -6.72
CA ILE A 40 -0.56 16.20 -7.33
C ILE A 40 0.50 17.26 -7.14
N GLU A 41 1.57 16.93 -6.42
CA GLU A 41 2.70 17.83 -6.15
C GLU A 41 3.82 17.59 -7.16
N ASP A 42 3.66 18.21 -8.34
CA ASP A 42 4.52 18.07 -9.52
C ASP A 42 5.32 19.35 -9.84
N THR A 43 5.72 20.10 -8.82
CA THR A 43 6.56 21.32 -8.97
C THR A 43 7.98 21.01 -9.48
N ASP A 44 8.44 19.78 -9.39
CA ASP A 44 9.70 19.29 -9.97
C ASP A 44 9.41 18.42 -11.21
N GLN A 45 9.28 19.09 -12.35
CA GLN A 45 8.97 18.43 -13.62
C GLN A 45 10.08 17.48 -14.11
N ASN A 46 11.35 17.70 -13.70
CA ASN A 46 12.46 16.83 -14.06
C ASN A 46 12.38 15.46 -13.40
N ARG A 47 11.68 15.35 -12.28
CA ARG A 47 11.50 14.10 -11.55
C ARG A 47 10.17 13.40 -11.85
N LYS A 48 9.32 14.00 -12.68
CA LYS A 48 8.05 13.40 -13.07
C LYS A 48 8.29 12.13 -13.89
N VAL A 49 7.63 11.04 -13.48
CA VAL A 49 7.68 9.74 -14.19
C VAL A 49 6.36 9.51 -14.90
N GLN A 50 6.44 9.24 -16.20
CA GLN A 50 5.26 8.99 -17.02
C GLN A 50 4.42 7.83 -16.45
N GLY A 51 3.10 8.01 -16.39
CA GLY A 51 2.14 7.01 -15.88
C GLY A 51 2.01 6.97 -14.35
N SER A 52 2.85 7.70 -13.58
CA SER A 52 2.78 7.68 -12.11
C SER A 52 1.48 8.25 -11.57
N GLU A 53 0.97 9.31 -12.18
CA GLU A 53 -0.31 9.93 -11.78
C GLU A 53 -1.48 8.97 -12.03
N ASP A 54 -1.55 8.36 -13.21
CA ASP A 54 -2.57 7.35 -13.53
C ASP A 54 -2.50 6.16 -12.57
N TYR A 55 -1.27 5.74 -12.22
CA TYR A 55 -1.05 4.67 -11.26
C TYR A 55 -1.59 5.02 -9.87
N ILE A 56 -1.42 6.26 -9.41
CA ILE A 56 -1.99 6.74 -8.14
C ILE A 56 -3.51 6.63 -8.19
N HIS A 57 -4.15 7.16 -9.23
CA HIS A 57 -5.60 7.09 -9.41
C HIS A 57 -6.13 5.64 -9.44
N GLN A 58 -5.48 4.76 -10.21
CA GLN A 58 -5.85 3.35 -10.30
C GLN A 58 -5.69 2.61 -8.98
N SER A 59 -4.62 2.91 -8.21
CA SER A 59 -4.39 2.32 -6.90
C SER A 59 -5.47 2.72 -5.90
N LEU A 60 -5.85 4.00 -5.85
CA LEU A 60 -6.93 4.48 -4.99
C LEU A 60 -8.29 3.90 -5.41
N LYS A 61 -8.52 3.74 -6.72
CA LYS A 61 -9.74 3.13 -7.28
C LYS A 61 -9.81 1.64 -6.91
N TRP A 62 -8.72 0.89 -7.08
CA TRP A 62 -8.67 -0.53 -6.69
C TRP A 62 -8.96 -0.73 -5.22
N CYS A 63 -8.44 0.15 -4.37
CA CYS A 63 -8.67 0.13 -2.92
C CYS A 63 -10.04 0.69 -2.49
N ASN A 64 -10.85 1.21 -3.40
CA ASN A 64 -12.14 1.85 -3.10
C ASN A 64 -12.05 3.03 -2.10
N ILE A 65 -10.93 3.76 -2.10
CA ILE A 65 -10.70 4.99 -1.32
C ILE A 65 -10.51 6.21 -2.23
N GLN A 66 -11.42 6.39 -3.16
CA GLN A 66 -11.35 7.48 -4.14
C GLN A 66 -11.56 8.84 -3.46
N PRO A 67 -10.81 9.88 -3.89
CA PRO A 67 -10.98 11.24 -3.40
C PRO A 67 -12.31 11.84 -3.85
N ASP A 68 -12.77 12.82 -3.08
CA ASP A 68 -13.96 13.61 -3.41
C ASP A 68 -13.64 14.69 -4.45
N GLU A 69 -12.42 15.29 -4.35
CA GLU A 69 -11.88 16.27 -5.27
C GLU A 69 -10.48 15.84 -5.73
N ASP A 70 -10.21 15.95 -7.03
CA ASP A 70 -8.93 15.55 -7.62
C ASP A 70 -8.67 16.25 -8.97
N PRO A 71 -7.48 16.07 -9.61
CA PRO A 71 -7.17 16.68 -10.91
C PRO A 71 -8.10 16.30 -12.06
N VAL A 72 -8.83 15.18 -11.97
CA VAL A 72 -9.73 14.66 -13.00
C VAL A 72 -11.17 15.09 -12.76
N LYS A 73 -11.66 14.92 -11.52
CA LYS A 73 -13.02 15.30 -11.12
C LYS A 73 -13.18 16.81 -11.01
N GLY A 74 -12.08 17.51 -10.70
CA GLY A 74 -12.12 18.90 -10.29
C GLY A 74 -12.69 19.09 -8.88
N GLY A 75 -13.15 20.30 -8.60
CA GLY A 75 -13.71 20.72 -7.31
C GLY A 75 -13.67 22.23 -7.14
N ALA A 76 -14.11 22.72 -5.97
CA ALA A 76 -14.28 24.14 -5.72
C ALA A 76 -12.95 24.93 -5.63
N TYR A 77 -11.82 24.26 -5.40
CA TYR A 77 -10.53 24.90 -5.10
C TYR A 77 -9.40 24.49 -6.07
N GLY A 78 -9.77 24.00 -7.25
CA GLY A 78 -8.82 23.65 -8.30
C GLY A 78 -8.00 24.84 -8.83
N PRO A 79 -7.00 24.55 -9.68
CA PRO A 79 -6.54 23.24 -10.14
C PRO A 79 -5.89 22.42 -9.01
N TYR A 80 -5.89 21.07 -9.14
CA TYR A 80 -5.34 20.15 -8.14
C TYR A 80 -3.97 19.58 -8.55
N ARG A 81 -3.35 20.12 -9.63
CA ARG A 81 -1.93 19.93 -9.95
C ARG A 81 -1.17 21.20 -9.65
N GLN A 82 -0.06 21.08 -8.93
CA GLN A 82 0.73 22.27 -8.56
C GLN A 82 1.35 22.96 -9.77
N SER A 83 1.74 22.22 -10.81
CA SER A 83 2.25 22.79 -12.06
C SER A 83 1.26 23.72 -12.78
N GLU A 84 -0.03 23.58 -12.52
CA GLU A 84 -1.11 24.39 -13.11
C GLU A 84 -1.40 25.69 -12.30
N ARG A 85 -0.71 25.91 -11.18
CA ARG A 85 -0.98 26.98 -10.20
C ARG A 85 0.07 28.10 -10.16
N GLY A 86 0.94 28.19 -11.16
CA GLY A 86 2.07 29.12 -11.18
C GLY A 86 1.70 30.58 -10.89
N GLY A 87 0.61 31.10 -11.48
CA GLY A 87 0.13 32.45 -11.25
C GLY A 87 -0.24 32.74 -9.78
N ILE A 88 -0.84 31.74 -9.11
CA ILE A 88 -1.18 31.84 -7.69
C ILE A 88 0.09 32.00 -6.85
N TYR A 89 1.10 31.16 -7.07
CA TYR A 89 2.35 31.24 -6.31
C TYR A 89 3.07 32.59 -6.51
N THR A 90 3.01 33.15 -7.72
CA THR A 90 3.60 34.46 -8.01
C THR A 90 2.94 35.57 -7.19
N GLU A 91 1.64 35.55 -7.01
CA GLU A 91 0.91 36.53 -6.19
C GLU A 91 1.32 36.42 -4.71
N TYR A 92 1.32 35.18 -4.16
CA TYR A 92 1.60 35.00 -2.75
C TYR A 92 3.07 35.19 -2.38
N ILE A 93 4.03 34.90 -3.27
CA ILE A 93 5.44 35.18 -2.98
C ILE A 93 5.69 36.70 -2.95
N GLN A 94 5.03 37.45 -3.83
CA GLN A 94 5.14 38.89 -3.80
C GLN A 94 4.60 39.49 -2.50
N THR A 95 3.54 38.92 -1.96
CA THR A 95 3.01 39.31 -0.64
C THR A 95 4.08 39.12 0.46
N LEU A 96 4.78 38.00 0.48
CA LEU A 96 5.86 37.76 1.46
C LEU A 96 7.03 38.74 1.30
N ILE A 97 7.41 39.06 0.07
CA ILE A 97 8.46 40.04 -0.21
C ILE A 97 8.05 41.43 0.31
N ASN A 98 6.85 41.89 -0.05
CA ASN A 98 6.33 43.21 0.35
C ASN A 98 6.21 43.34 1.88
N ASN A 99 5.90 42.24 2.58
CA ASN A 99 5.83 42.20 4.04
C ASN A 99 7.20 41.97 4.71
N GLY A 100 8.29 41.94 3.93
CA GLY A 100 9.65 41.74 4.44
C GLY A 100 9.88 40.34 5.06
N LYS A 101 9.05 39.35 4.70
CA LYS A 101 9.14 37.95 5.17
C LYS A 101 9.84 37.02 4.17
N ALA A 102 10.12 37.51 2.96
CA ALA A 102 10.94 36.85 1.97
C ALA A 102 11.88 37.87 1.28
N TYR A 103 12.92 37.37 0.65
CA TYR A 103 13.93 38.19 0.01
C TYR A 103 14.57 37.51 -1.19
N TYR A 104 15.09 38.32 -2.13
CA TYR A 104 15.83 37.84 -3.31
C TYR A 104 17.25 37.42 -2.92
N ALA A 105 17.73 36.30 -3.42
CA ALA A 105 19.09 35.79 -3.25
C ALA A 105 19.70 35.44 -4.61
N PHE A 106 20.93 35.92 -4.83
CA PHE A 106 21.62 35.90 -6.12
C PHE A 106 22.87 35.02 -6.14
N ASP A 107 23.10 34.26 -5.05
CA ASP A 107 24.27 33.38 -4.94
C ASP A 107 24.21 32.25 -5.97
N THR A 108 25.35 32.01 -6.60
CA THR A 108 25.48 30.90 -7.55
C THR A 108 25.64 29.56 -6.84
N ALA A 109 25.40 28.46 -7.57
CA ALA A 109 25.62 27.11 -7.04
C ALA A 109 27.10 26.89 -6.64
N GLU A 110 28.06 27.54 -7.34
CA GLU A 110 29.47 27.46 -7.05
C GLU A 110 29.83 28.17 -5.73
N GLU A 111 29.33 29.39 -5.53
CA GLU A 111 29.53 30.16 -4.29
C GLU A 111 28.99 29.40 -3.07
N LEU A 112 27.77 28.88 -3.18
CA LEU A 112 27.16 28.05 -2.11
C LEU A 112 27.90 26.72 -1.93
N GLY A 113 28.46 26.15 -3.00
CA GLY A 113 29.31 24.97 -2.97
C GLY A 113 30.59 25.18 -2.17
N LYS A 114 31.26 26.32 -2.38
CA LYS A 114 32.46 26.71 -1.59
C LYS A 114 32.13 26.87 -0.11
N ALA A 115 31.04 27.55 0.21
CA ALA A 115 30.59 27.74 1.60
C ALA A 115 30.28 26.39 2.29
N ARG A 116 29.70 25.41 1.58
CA ARG A 116 29.47 24.06 2.11
C ARG A 116 30.79 23.34 2.39
N THR A 117 31.73 23.38 1.46
CA THR A 117 33.05 22.73 1.62
C THR A 117 33.83 23.33 2.80
N GLU A 118 33.72 24.64 3.02
CA GLU A 118 34.35 25.30 4.16
C GLU A 118 33.73 24.88 5.49
N ALA A 119 32.40 24.84 5.57
CA ALA A 119 31.69 24.38 6.75
C ALA A 119 32.01 22.88 7.08
N GLU A 120 32.14 22.03 6.07
CA GLU A 120 32.53 20.61 6.23
C GLU A 120 33.94 20.47 6.81
N LYS A 121 34.90 21.32 6.41
CA LYS A 121 36.25 21.33 6.96
C LYS A 121 36.24 21.65 8.47
N GLU A 122 35.33 22.50 8.90
CA GLU A 122 35.13 22.87 10.32
C GLU A 122 34.26 21.85 11.07
N LYS A 123 33.96 20.68 10.47
CA LYS A 123 33.08 19.63 11.01
C LYS A 123 31.65 20.10 11.30
N GLY A 124 31.20 21.13 10.59
CA GLY A 124 29.85 21.68 10.65
C GLY A 124 29.04 21.37 9.39
N ALA A 125 27.69 21.48 9.52
CA ALA A 125 26.80 21.44 8.36
C ALA A 125 26.49 22.88 7.91
N PHE A 126 26.68 23.19 6.65
CA PHE A 126 26.32 24.49 6.12
C PHE A 126 24.80 24.68 6.14
N LYS A 127 24.35 25.77 6.76
CA LYS A 127 22.96 26.24 6.71
C LYS A 127 22.94 27.68 6.28
N TYR A 128 22.20 27.98 5.21
CA TYR A 128 21.94 29.39 4.83
C TYR A 128 20.83 29.91 5.76
N ASN A 129 21.17 30.75 6.74
CA ASN A 129 20.25 31.13 7.81
C ASN A 129 20.45 32.57 8.29
N ALA A 130 19.72 32.97 9.30
CA ALA A 130 19.75 34.28 9.91
C ALA A 130 21.14 34.72 10.42
N ASN A 131 22.03 33.78 10.73
CA ASN A 131 23.35 34.10 11.26
C ASN A 131 24.37 34.49 10.18
N ASN A 132 24.23 33.94 8.97
CA ASN A 132 25.21 34.13 7.91
C ASN A 132 24.64 34.75 6.62
N ARG A 133 23.32 34.98 6.52
CA ARG A 133 22.70 35.52 5.28
C ARG A 133 23.35 36.81 4.79
N ASN A 134 23.82 37.68 5.70
CA ASN A 134 24.44 38.97 5.34
C ASN A 134 25.84 38.82 4.73
N ALA A 135 26.46 37.65 4.80
CA ALA A 135 27.70 37.35 4.10
C ALA A 135 27.51 36.90 2.65
N PHE A 136 26.25 36.76 2.21
CA PHE A 136 25.86 36.31 0.88
C PHE A 136 25.20 37.43 0.08
N ARG A 137 25.13 37.23 -1.25
CA ARG A 137 24.57 38.22 -2.17
C ARG A 137 23.05 38.14 -2.22
N ASN A 138 22.38 39.04 -1.52
CA ASN A 138 20.93 39.05 -1.47
C ASN A 138 20.39 40.50 -1.27
N SER A 139 19.08 40.70 -1.42
CA SER A 139 18.46 41.99 -1.30
C SER A 139 18.49 42.61 0.10
N LEU A 140 18.95 41.88 1.12
CA LEU A 140 19.15 42.40 2.48
C LEU A 140 20.59 42.89 2.72
N SER A 141 21.55 42.43 1.90
CA SER A 141 22.99 42.77 2.02
C SER A 141 23.46 43.76 0.95
N LEU A 142 22.77 43.84 -0.17
CA LEU A 142 23.08 44.72 -1.29
C LEU A 142 22.35 46.07 -1.19
N SER A 143 22.88 47.12 -1.84
CA SER A 143 22.17 48.37 -1.98
C SER A 143 20.93 48.23 -2.89
N PRO A 144 19.91 49.11 -2.75
CA PRO A 144 18.70 49.08 -3.59
C PRO A 144 18.98 49.07 -5.10
N ASN A 145 19.95 49.85 -5.57
CA ASN A 145 20.29 49.88 -6.97
C ASN A 145 20.90 48.57 -7.47
N GLU A 146 21.84 48.02 -6.72
CA GLU A 146 22.51 46.74 -7.06
C GLU A 146 21.53 45.57 -7.13
N TYR A 147 20.67 45.41 -6.12
CA TYR A 147 19.76 44.27 -6.17
C TYR A 147 18.66 44.44 -7.22
N ASN A 148 18.19 45.67 -7.50
CA ASN A 148 17.21 45.94 -8.56
C ASN A 148 17.76 45.55 -9.94
N GLU A 149 19.04 45.89 -10.25
CA GLU A 149 19.70 45.43 -11.47
C GLU A 149 19.75 43.92 -11.57
N LEU A 150 20.03 43.21 -10.46
CA LEU A 150 20.08 41.76 -10.43
C LEU A 150 18.69 41.13 -10.57
N VAL A 151 17.66 41.70 -9.99
CA VAL A 151 16.26 41.26 -10.17
C VAL A 151 15.85 41.41 -11.64
N GLN A 152 16.21 42.51 -12.30
CA GLN A 152 15.91 42.70 -13.75
C GLN A 152 16.58 41.66 -14.64
N LYS A 153 17.76 41.12 -14.26
CA LYS A 153 18.45 40.06 -14.98
C LYS A 153 17.73 38.71 -14.85
N GLY A 154 16.84 38.51 -13.86
CA GLY A 154 16.03 37.33 -13.69
C GLY A 154 16.74 36.11 -13.09
N ASP A 155 18.03 36.23 -12.73
CA ASP A 155 18.81 35.10 -12.18
C ASP A 155 18.86 35.14 -10.63
N TYR A 156 17.77 34.73 -10.01
CA TYR A 156 17.61 34.75 -8.55
C TYR A 156 16.74 33.59 -8.06
N VAL A 157 16.84 33.33 -6.77
CA VAL A 157 15.85 32.55 -6.02
C VAL A 157 15.24 33.45 -4.95
N ILE A 158 14.05 33.08 -4.44
CA ILE A 158 13.44 33.81 -3.32
C ILE A 158 13.49 32.91 -2.11
N ARG A 159 13.99 33.47 -0.98
CA ARG A 159 14.15 32.74 0.27
C ARG A 159 13.21 33.27 1.35
N LEU A 160 12.74 32.37 2.23
CA LEU A 160 12.09 32.75 3.50
C LEU A 160 13.10 33.51 4.37
N LYS A 161 12.66 34.61 4.97
CA LYS A 161 13.43 35.32 5.97
C LYS A 161 13.06 34.81 7.37
N VAL A 162 13.90 33.95 7.92
CA VAL A 162 13.73 33.45 9.30
C VAL A 162 14.31 34.45 10.29
N ASP A 163 13.54 34.91 11.26
CA ASP A 163 14.01 35.81 12.31
C ASP A 163 14.79 35.01 13.39
N LYS A 164 15.82 35.66 14.02
CA LYS A 164 16.68 35.04 15.05
C LYS A 164 15.96 34.87 16.38
N ASP A 165 16.49 33.99 17.20
CA ASP A 165 16.21 33.84 18.62
C ASP A 165 14.73 33.69 18.98
N GLN A 166 13.97 33.01 18.10
CA GLN A 166 12.56 32.73 18.30
C GLN A 166 12.34 31.24 18.52
N ASP A 167 11.44 30.89 19.42
CA ASP A 167 10.94 29.54 19.57
C ASP A 167 9.76 29.31 18.63
N VAL A 168 9.93 28.44 17.66
CA VAL A 168 8.84 27.97 16.79
C VAL A 168 8.17 26.78 17.47
N VAL A 169 6.95 26.99 17.94
CA VAL A 169 6.16 25.98 18.67
C VAL A 169 4.98 25.54 17.81
N THR A 170 4.86 24.25 17.57
CA THR A 170 3.76 23.63 16.81
C THR A 170 3.17 22.48 17.59
N SER A 171 1.90 22.18 17.35
CA SER A 171 1.23 21.05 17.94
C SER A 171 0.95 20.00 16.88
N ASP A 172 1.30 18.75 17.17
CA ASP A 172 0.99 17.59 16.35
C ASP A 172 0.10 16.60 17.10
N LEU A 173 -0.95 16.12 16.47
CA LEU A 173 -1.96 15.26 17.10
C LEU A 173 -1.40 13.91 17.57
N VAL A 174 -0.30 13.43 16.97
CA VAL A 174 0.34 12.16 17.32
C VAL A 174 1.62 12.39 18.11
N ARG A 175 2.44 13.37 17.68
CA ARG A 175 3.78 13.62 18.27
C ARG A 175 3.73 14.53 19.52
N GLY A 176 2.64 15.28 19.69
CA GLY A 176 2.53 16.29 20.74
C GLY A 176 3.18 17.60 20.33
N THR A 177 3.70 18.35 21.31
CA THR A 177 4.34 19.64 21.06
C THR A 177 5.72 19.46 20.45
N VAL A 178 5.95 20.12 19.31
CA VAL A 178 7.24 20.22 18.61
C VAL A 178 7.75 21.64 18.78
N LYS A 179 8.93 21.80 19.39
CA LYS A 179 9.56 23.10 19.65
C LYS A 179 10.95 23.09 19.03
N VAL A 180 11.24 24.09 18.19
CA VAL A 180 12.55 24.26 17.54
C VAL A 180 12.94 25.72 17.64
N ASN A 181 14.21 25.99 18.00
CA ASN A 181 14.73 27.36 17.95
C ASN A 181 15.00 27.77 16.50
N SER A 182 14.59 28.98 16.11
CA SER A 182 14.72 29.49 14.75
C SER A 182 16.17 29.57 14.24
N ASN A 183 17.16 29.68 15.15
CA ASN A 183 18.58 29.65 14.79
C ASN A 183 19.02 28.32 14.18
N GLU A 184 18.26 27.24 14.40
CA GLU A 184 18.50 25.93 13.80
C GLU A 184 17.91 25.79 12.39
N LEU A 185 17.03 26.73 12.01
CA LEU A 185 16.31 26.70 10.74
C LEU A 185 17.08 27.41 9.63
N GLU A 186 16.87 26.98 8.41
CA GLU A 186 17.43 27.61 7.21
C GLU A 186 16.43 28.57 6.59
N ASP A 187 16.95 29.60 5.94
CA ASP A 187 16.18 30.44 5.02
C ASP A 187 15.89 29.63 3.76
N LYS A 188 14.88 28.77 3.82
CA LYS A 188 14.53 27.87 2.71
C LYS A 188 14.21 28.66 1.45
N ILE A 189 14.64 28.14 0.31
CA ILE A 189 14.19 28.64 -1.00
C ILE A 189 12.69 28.37 -1.08
N LEU A 190 11.93 29.41 -1.40
CA LEU A 190 10.48 29.38 -1.63
C LEU A 190 10.17 29.31 -3.13
N MET A 191 10.88 30.12 -3.93
CA MET A 191 10.75 30.13 -5.40
C MET A 191 12.11 29.86 -6.04
N LYS A 192 12.12 28.96 -7.01
CA LYS A 192 13.30 28.61 -7.82
C LYS A 192 13.51 29.62 -8.96
N LYS A 193 14.69 29.58 -9.61
CA LYS A 193 15.02 30.41 -10.76
C LYS A 193 14.08 30.22 -11.97
N ASP A 194 13.51 29.02 -12.11
CA ASP A 194 12.55 28.68 -13.17
C ASP A 194 11.12 29.24 -12.89
N GLY A 195 10.95 29.98 -11.81
CA GLY A 195 9.65 30.54 -11.39
C GLY A 195 8.73 29.52 -10.73
N MET A 196 9.18 28.27 -10.53
CA MET A 196 8.40 27.25 -9.83
C MET A 196 8.64 27.32 -8.32
N PRO A 197 7.60 27.11 -7.50
CA PRO A 197 7.75 27.06 -6.05
C PRO A 197 8.50 25.79 -5.60
N THR A 198 9.10 25.87 -4.42
CA THR A 198 9.54 24.67 -3.71
C THR A 198 8.38 24.05 -2.94
N TYR A 199 8.58 22.79 -2.49
CA TYR A 199 7.60 22.05 -1.70
C TYR A 199 7.03 22.84 -0.51
N HIS A 200 7.89 23.47 0.30
CA HIS A 200 7.44 24.18 1.50
C HIS A 200 6.45 25.29 1.20
N PHE A 201 6.74 26.10 0.18
CA PHE A 201 5.90 27.22 -0.19
C PHE A 201 4.61 26.78 -0.86
N ALA A 202 4.70 25.91 -1.88
CA ALA A 202 3.52 25.43 -2.60
C ALA A 202 2.55 24.70 -1.66
N ASN A 203 3.08 23.84 -0.76
CA ASN A 203 2.27 23.08 0.18
C ASN A 203 1.45 23.98 1.10
N VAL A 204 2.07 25.01 1.71
CA VAL A 204 1.39 25.94 2.63
C VAL A 204 0.35 26.80 1.91
N VAL A 205 0.69 27.36 0.74
CA VAL A 205 -0.24 28.18 -0.05
C VAL A 205 -1.44 27.35 -0.48
N ASP A 206 -1.21 26.13 -0.96
CA ASP A 206 -2.29 25.24 -1.42
C ASP A 206 -3.16 24.74 -0.28
N ASP A 207 -2.57 24.36 0.85
CA ASP A 207 -3.32 23.93 2.02
C ASP A 207 -4.25 25.04 2.53
N TYR A 208 -3.78 26.29 2.55
CA TYR A 208 -4.61 27.44 2.91
C TYR A 208 -5.75 27.69 1.90
N LEU A 209 -5.43 27.76 0.61
CA LEU A 209 -6.40 28.05 -0.44
C LEU A 209 -7.41 26.94 -0.66
N MET A 210 -7.01 25.68 -0.49
CA MET A 210 -7.89 24.51 -0.57
C MET A 210 -8.64 24.27 0.75
N LYS A 211 -8.47 25.17 1.75
CA LYS A 211 -9.15 25.11 3.06
C LYS A 211 -8.88 23.80 3.80
N ILE A 212 -7.65 23.32 3.74
CA ILE A 212 -7.23 22.13 4.48
C ILE A 212 -7.27 22.43 5.98
N THR A 213 -7.98 21.61 6.74
CA THR A 213 -8.13 21.77 8.19
C THR A 213 -7.17 20.87 8.98
N THR A 214 -6.76 19.74 8.37
CA THR A 214 -5.84 18.80 8.99
C THR A 214 -4.88 18.21 7.95
N VAL A 215 -3.57 18.36 8.20
CA VAL A 215 -2.49 17.83 7.39
C VAL A 215 -2.04 16.49 7.93
N ILE A 216 -2.34 15.39 7.22
CA ILE A 216 -1.93 14.02 7.57
C ILE A 216 -0.86 13.58 6.58
N ARG A 217 0.35 13.25 7.08
CA ARG A 217 1.50 12.83 6.25
C ARG A 217 2.48 11.96 7.03
N GLY A 218 3.47 11.37 6.36
CA GLY A 218 4.50 10.57 7.01
C GLY A 218 5.43 11.43 7.91
N GLU A 219 5.98 10.81 8.95
CA GLU A 219 6.87 11.50 9.91
C GLU A 219 8.21 11.96 9.31
N GLU A 220 8.58 11.48 8.13
CA GLU A 220 9.72 12.00 7.37
C GLU A 220 9.59 13.50 7.06
N TRP A 221 8.39 14.03 7.11
CA TRP A 221 8.09 15.45 6.92
C TRP A 221 8.02 16.27 8.22
N LEU A 222 8.21 15.63 9.37
CA LEU A 222 8.19 16.32 10.66
C LEU A 222 9.24 17.45 10.76
N PRO A 223 10.47 17.29 10.20
CA PRO A 223 11.46 18.38 10.18
C PRO A 223 11.02 19.59 9.37
N SER A 224 10.03 19.46 8.47
CA SER A 224 9.48 20.58 7.70
C SER A 224 8.43 21.37 8.47
N LEU A 225 7.89 20.85 9.56
CA LEU A 225 6.78 21.44 10.29
C LEU A 225 7.10 22.85 10.82
N PRO A 226 8.29 23.14 11.42
CA PRO A 226 8.62 24.50 11.85
C PRO A 226 8.66 25.53 10.70
N ILE A 227 9.16 25.13 9.53
CA ILE A 227 9.18 26.01 8.34
C ILE A 227 7.77 26.29 7.85
N HIS A 228 6.87 25.29 7.86
CA HIS A 228 5.47 25.50 7.49
C HIS A 228 4.78 26.45 8.49
N GLN A 229 5.02 26.29 9.80
CA GLN A 229 4.49 27.21 10.80
C GLN A 229 4.95 28.65 10.55
N LEU A 230 6.25 28.86 10.31
CA LEU A 230 6.78 30.19 9.99
C LEU A 230 6.16 30.80 8.73
N LEU A 231 5.80 29.97 7.74
CA LEU A 231 5.10 30.45 6.55
C LEU A 231 3.65 30.86 6.85
N TYR A 232 2.90 30.09 7.65
CA TYR A 232 1.57 30.48 8.12
C TYR A 232 1.64 31.80 8.90
N ASP A 233 2.59 31.92 9.83
CA ASP A 233 2.81 33.13 10.63
C ASP A 233 3.17 34.34 9.73
N ALA A 234 4.04 34.13 8.73
CA ALA A 234 4.47 35.16 7.79
C ALA A 234 3.32 35.73 6.92
N PHE A 235 2.32 34.90 6.63
CA PHE A 235 1.09 35.29 5.97
C PHE A 235 0.02 35.84 6.92
N GLY A 236 0.17 35.65 8.23
CA GLY A 236 -0.89 35.92 9.21
C GLY A 236 -2.06 34.94 9.11
N TRP A 237 -1.82 33.74 8.66
CA TRP A 237 -2.83 32.69 8.51
C TRP A 237 -2.85 31.75 9.73
N GLU A 238 -4.02 31.26 10.06
CA GLU A 238 -4.17 30.16 11.00
C GLU A 238 -3.67 28.85 10.37
N ALA A 239 -2.74 28.16 11.03
CA ALA A 239 -2.22 26.90 10.56
C ALA A 239 -3.26 25.76 10.75
N PRO A 240 -3.33 24.77 9.86
CA PRO A 240 -4.15 23.58 10.06
C PRO A 240 -3.61 22.74 11.22
N LYS A 241 -4.39 21.78 11.70
CA LYS A 241 -3.90 20.73 12.58
C LYS A 241 -2.90 19.85 11.83
N PHE A 242 -1.89 19.33 12.52
CA PHE A 242 -0.90 18.44 11.93
C PHE A 242 -0.97 17.04 12.56
N MET A 243 -0.74 16.03 11.74
CA MET A 243 -0.70 14.62 12.14
C MET A 243 0.43 13.92 11.36
N HIS A 244 1.53 13.58 12.04
CA HIS A 244 2.65 12.86 11.45
C HIS A 244 2.59 11.38 11.80
N LEU A 245 2.36 10.55 10.77
CA LEU A 245 2.23 9.10 10.88
C LEU A 245 3.60 8.43 11.03
N PRO A 246 3.72 7.38 11.86
CA PRO A 246 5.00 6.67 12.04
C PRO A 246 5.48 6.04 10.74
N LEU A 247 6.80 5.78 10.63
CA LEU A 247 7.36 5.06 9.49
C LEU A 247 6.86 3.61 9.43
N ILE A 248 6.74 3.07 8.23
CA ILE A 248 6.71 1.62 8.03
C ILE A 248 8.17 1.16 7.98
N LEU A 249 8.54 0.34 8.95
CA LEU A 249 9.87 -0.22 9.06
C LEU A 249 9.97 -1.52 8.23
N ASN A 250 11.17 -1.82 7.75
CA ASN A 250 11.42 -3.10 7.08
C ASN A 250 11.23 -4.30 8.05
N PRO A 251 11.19 -5.55 7.55
CA PRO A 251 10.98 -6.72 8.40
C PRO A 251 12.00 -6.91 9.53
N SER A 252 13.22 -6.37 9.39
CA SER A 252 14.22 -6.41 10.46
C SER A 252 13.95 -5.37 11.57
N GLY A 253 13.03 -4.42 11.34
CA GLY A 253 12.76 -3.29 12.23
C GLY A 253 13.83 -2.19 12.20
N LYS A 254 14.83 -2.31 11.32
CA LYS A 254 15.96 -1.36 11.20
C LYS A 254 15.84 -0.57 9.89
N GLY A 255 15.23 0.61 9.97
CA GLY A 255 15.07 1.52 8.83
C GLY A 255 13.74 1.39 8.10
N LYS A 256 13.47 2.37 7.24
CA LYS A 256 12.23 2.50 6.46
C LYS A 256 12.13 1.38 5.42
N LEU A 257 10.94 0.80 5.28
CA LEU A 257 10.64 -0.14 4.21
C LEU A 257 10.85 0.51 2.83
N SER A 258 11.56 -0.19 1.96
CA SER A 258 11.89 0.29 0.62
C SER A 258 11.56 -0.74 -0.47
N LYS A 259 11.55 -0.29 -1.74
CA LYS A 259 11.41 -1.19 -2.89
C LYS A 259 12.47 -2.30 -2.88
N ARG A 260 13.73 -1.97 -2.53
CA ARG A 260 14.83 -2.94 -2.48
C ARG A 260 14.59 -4.07 -1.48
N ASP A 261 13.89 -3.77 -0.38
CA ASP A 261 13.51 -4.80 0.60
C ASP A 261 12.52 -5.79 -0.01
N GLY A 262 11.53 -5.30 -0.77
CA GLY A 262 10.56 -6.14 -1.50
C GLY A 262 11.23 -7.01 -2.55
N ASP A 263 12.03 -6.40 -3.44
CA ASP A 263 12.74 -7.10 -4.53
C ASP A 263 13.67 -8.19 -3.97
N LYS A 264 14.38 -7.92 -2.86
CA LYS A 264 15.30 -8.86 -2.23
C LYS A 264 14.61 -10.05 -1.57
N ASN A 265 13.44 -9.83 -0.97
CA ASN A 265 12.77 -10.82 -0.13
C ASN A 265 11.49 -11.40 -0.78
N GLY A 266 11.17 -11.03 -2.01
CA GLY A 266 10.07 -11.59 -2.80
C GLY A 266 8.67 -11.21 -2.33
N TYR A 267 8.50 -10.03 -1.71
CA TYR A 267 7.17 -9.53 -1.34
C TYR A 267 6.86 -8.18 -2.02
N PRO A 268 5.60 -7.92 -2.37
CA PRO A 268 5.20 -6.67 -3.00
C PRO A 268 5.24 -5.50 -2.02
N VAL A 269 5.61 -4.33 -2.51
CA VAL A 269 5.56 -3.05 -1.78
C VAL A 269 4.70 -2.01 -2.49
N PHE A 270 4.04 -2.40 -3.58
CA PHE A 270 3.15 -1.57 -4.39
C PHE A 270 1.74 -2.17 -4.41
N PRO A 271 0.68 -1.36 -4.40
CA PRO A 271 -0.70 -1.86 -4.49
C PRO A 271 -0.95 -2.70 -5.75
N MET A 272 -0.41 -2.27 -6.88
CA MET A 272 -0.54 -2.90 -8.19
C MET A 272 0.84 -3.04 -8.83
N SER A 273 0.98 -3.89 -9.83
CA SER A 273 2.25 -4.05 -10.55
C SER A 273 2.70 -2.76 -11.23
N TRP A 274 4.00 -2.53 -11.21
CA TRP A 274 4.64 -1.41 -11.88
C TRP A 274 5.91 -1.87 -12.56
N LYS A 275 5.93 -1.79 -13.89
CA LYS A 275 7.01 -2.34 -14.72
C LYS A 275 7.22 -3.82 -14.35
N GLU A 276 8.43 -4.19 -13.95
CA GLU A 276 8.79 -5.56 -13.58
C GLU A 276 8.50 -5.91 -12.11
N SER A 277 8.09 -4.92 -11.29
CA SER A 277 7.75 -5.17 -9.88
C SER A 277 6.29 -5.60 -9.75
N SER A 278 6.06 -6.76 -9.16
CA SER A 278 4.72 -7.26 -8.88
C SER A 278 4.05 -6.48 -7.74
N GLY A 279 2.74 -6.27 -7.85
CA GLY A 279 1.91 -5.60 -6.84
C GLY A 279 1.10 -6.57 -5.99
N TYR A 280 0.50 -6.06 -4.92
CA TYR A 280 -0.40 -6.84 -4.05
C TYR A 280 -1.56 -7.45 -4.83
N LYS A 281 -2.19 -6.68 -5.72
CA LYS A 281 -3.29 -7.12 -6.57
C LYS A 281 -2.92 -8.35 -7.39
N GLU A 282 -1.80 -8.32 -8.10
CA GLU A 282 -1.36 -9.39 -8.98
C GLU A 282 -0.85 -10.62 -8.21
N ASN A 283 -0.43 -10.40 -6.95
CA ASN A 283 -0.11 -11.49 -6.02
C ASN A 283 -1.37 -12.14 -5.40
N GLY A 284 -2.57 -11.66 -5.76
CA GLY A 284 -3.83 -12.28 -5.33
C GLY A 284 -4.38 -11.76 -4.00
N PHE A 285 -3.92 -10.60 -3.54
CA PHE A 285 -4.56 -9.90 -2.41
C PHE A 285 -5.86 -9.23 -2.86
N ILE A 286 -6.86 -9.27 -2.00
CA ILE A 286 -8.08 -8.49 -2.19
C ILE A 286 -7.94 -7.09 -1.57
N PRO A 287 -8.57 -6.06 -2.15
CA PRO A 287 -8.37 -4.68 -1.71
C PRO A 287 -8.78 -4.44 -0.26
N GLU A 288 -9.87 -5.04 0.21
CA GLU A 288 -10.35 -4.92 1.59
C GLU A 288 -9.31 -5.45 2.60
N ALA A 289 -8.72 -6.59 2.31
CA ALA A 289 -7.68 -7.19 3.15
C ALA A 289 -6.39 -6.35 3.13
N HIS A 290 -6.01 -5.86 1.95
CA HIS A 290 -4.83 -5.01 1.81
C HIS A 290 -4.97 -3.72 2.62
N LEU A 291 -6.13 -3.04 2.53
CA LEU A 291 -6.41 -1.85 3.34
C LEU A 291 -6.41 -2.15 4.84
N ASN A 292 -7.04 -3.24 5.26
CA ASN A 292 -7.07 -3.63 6.67
C ASN A 292 -5.66 -3.91 7.20
N TYR A 293 -4.82 -4.59 6.41
CA TYR A 293 -3.43 -4.85 6.80
C TYR A 293 -2.61 -3.54 6.92
N ILE A 294 -2.66 -2.66 5.91
CA ILE A 294 -1.89 -1.41 5.98
C ILE A 294 -2.40 -0.44 7.05
N ALA A 295 -3.67 -0.52 7.43
CA ALA A 295 -4.21 0.22 8.56
C ALA A 295 -3.55 -0.19 9.88
N GLN A 296 -3.27 -1.48 10.08
CA GLN A 296 -2.56 -2.00 11.26
C GLN A 296 -1.11 -1.51 11.36
N LEU A 297 -0.54 -1.02 10.26
CA LEU A 297 0.81 -0.49 10.24
C LEU A 297 0.84 0.95 10.82
N GLY A 298 0.62 1.06 12.12
CA GLY A 298 0.68 2.31 12.86
C GLY A 298 -0.62 2.79 13.47
N TRP A 299 -1.72 2.04 13.32
CA TRP A 299 -2.97 2.29 14.04
C TRP A 299 -3.38 1.02 14.78
N SER A 300 -3.68 1.15 16.08
CA SER A 300 -4.20 0.04 16.90
C SER A 300 -5.70 -0.10 16.68
N LEU A 301 -6.11 -1.22 16.11
CA LEU A 301 -7.53 -1.52 15.82
C LEU A 301 -8.31 -2.02 17.06
N GLY A 302 -7.68 -2.12 18.24
CA GLY A 302 -8.26 -2.71 19.44
C GLY A 302 -8.27 -4.25 19.39
N GLU A 303 -9.32 -4.89 19.88
CA GLU A 303 -9.41 -6.36 19.97
C GLU A 303 -9.75 -7.02 18.62
N LYS A 304 -10.44 -6.32 17.74
CA LYS A 304 -10.86 -6.84 16.43
C LYS A 304 -9.82 -6.52 15.37
N GLU A 305 -9.06 -7.51 14.93
CA GLU A 305 -8.02 -7.31 13.90
C GLU A 305 -8.56 -7.24 12.47
N ILE A 306 -9.68 -7.90 12.19
CA ILE A 306 -10.29 -7.95 10.85
C ILE A 306 -11.47 -7.00 10.77
N LEU A 307 -11.30 -5.94 10.02
CA LEU A 307 -12.28 -4.86 9.84
C LEU A 307 -12.56 -4.62 8.36
N SER A 308 -13.82 -4.49 8.01
CA SER A 308 -14.22 -3.93 6.73
C SER A 308 -13.84 -2.44 6.64
N LEU A 309 -13.80 -1.88 5.44
CA LEU A 309 -13.54 -0.44 5.25
C LEU A 309 -14.54 0.42 6.03
N LYS A 310 -15.82 0.02 6.06
CA LYS A 310 -16.87 0.75 6.80
C LYS A 310 -16.67 0.71 8.32
N GLU A 311 -16.23 -0.42 8.86
CA GLU A 311 -15.88 -0.53 10.27
C GLU A 311 -14.65 0.32 10.60
N MET A 312 -13.64 0.34 9.73
CA MET A 312 -12.47 1.22 9.88
C MET A 312 -12.88 2.71 9.86
N GLU A 313 -13.75 3.14 8.95
CA GLU A 313 -14.31 4.50 8.92
C GLU A 313 -14.96 4.89 10.26
N ASN A 314 -15.75 3.99 10.83
CA ASN A 314 -16.49 4.24 12.05
C ASN A 314 -15.60 4.22 13.31
N SER A 315 -14.59 3.37 13.34
CA SER A 315 -13.72 3.16 14.50
C SER A 315 -12.45 4.01 14.50
N PHE A 316 -12.15 4.73 13.40
CA PHE A 316 -10.92 5.50 13.29
C PHE A 316 -10.77 6.50 14.45
N ASP A 317 -9.68 6.38 15.20
CA ASP A 317 -9.33 7.28 16.30
C ASP A 317 -7.85 7.68 16.22
N VAL A 318 -7.62 8.98 16.15
CA VAL A 318 -6.27 9.56 16.12
C VAL A 318 -5.45 9.18 17.37
N LYS A 319 -6.11 9.03 18.51
CA LYS A 319 -5.44 8.65 19.77
C LYS A 319 -4.87 7.24 19.75
N ALA A 320 -5.43 6.38 18.90
CA ALA A 320 -4.96 5.01 18.71
C ALA A 320 -3.81 4.88 17.68
N ILE A 321 -3.37 5.99 17.09
CA ILE A 321 -2.20 6.01 16.21
C ILE A 321 -0.93 5.89 17.06
N GLN A 322 -0.09 4.92 16.72
CA GLN A 322 1.14 4.63 17.41
C GLN A 322 2.20 5.71 17.13
N LYS A 323 3.03 6.02 18.13
CA LYS A 323 4.17 6.95 17.95
C LYS A 323 5.38 6.26 17.32
N GLY A 324 5.61 4.98 17.63
CA GLY A 324 6.72 4.19 17.09
C GLY A 324 6.48 3.69 15.67
N GLY A 325 7.55 3.44 14.93
CA GLY A 325 7.47 2.84 13.60
C GLY A 325 6.84 1.44 13.64
N ALA A 326 5.98 1.14 12.66
CA ALA A 326 5.32 -0.15 12.52
C ALA A 326 6.17 -1.10 11.67
N ARG A 327 6.48 -2.27 12.19
CA ARG A 327 7.25 -3.29 11.47
C ARG A 327 6.38 -3.99 10.43
N PHE A 328 6.88 -4.04 9.21
CA PHE A 328 6.24 -4.76 8.11
C PHE A 328 6.37 -6.28 8.31
N ASP A 329 5.26 -7.00 8.13
CA ASP A 329 5.17 -8.46 8.21
C ASP A 329 4.32 -9.00 7.07
N TYR A 330 4.96 -9.69 6.11
CA TYR A 330 4.28 -10.21 4.93
C TYR A 330 3.40 -11.43 5.26
N GLU A 331 3.80 -12.27 6.23
CA GLU A 331 2.99 -13.42 6.65
C GLU A 331 1.70 -12.94 7.34
N LYS A 332 1.78 -11.87 8.15
CA LYS A 332 0.58 -11.22 8.70
C LYS A 332 -0.32 -10.65 7.61
N ALA A 333 0.25 -10.06 6.55
CA ALA A 333 -0.53 -9.59 5.40
C ALA A 333 -1.31 -10.73 4.74
N LYS A 334 -0.67 -11.88 4.51
CA LYS A 334 -1.31 -13.07 3.95
C LYS A 334 -2.40 -13.62 4.87
N TRP A 335 -2.15 -13.69 6.16
CA TRP A 335 -3.14 -14.10 7.14
C TRP A 335 -4.37 -13.18 7.14
N VAL A 336 -4.18 -11.86 7.13
CA VAL A 336 -5.29 -10.91 7.01
C VAL A 336 -6.10 -11.16 5.74
N ASN A 337 -5.42 -11.43 4.61
CA ASN A 337 -6.08 -11.73 3.34
C ASN A 337 -6.92 -13.01 3.42
N GLN A 338 -6.38 -14.08 3.99
CA GLN A 338 -7.10 -15.33 4.24
C GLN A 338 -8.36 -15.11 5.08
N GLN A 339 -8.25 -14.33 6.17
CA GLN A 339 -9.40 -14.03 7.02
C GLN A 339 -10.50 -13.28 6.26
N HIS A 340 -10.15 -12.29 5.44
CA HIS A 340 -11.12 -11.58 4.61
C HIS A 340 -11.76 -12.49 3.54
N LEU A 341 -10.98 -13.35 2.87
CA LEU A 341 -11.51 -14.34 1.92
C LEU A 341 -12.50 -15.29 2.60
N ALA A 342 -12.19 -15.76 3.82
CA ALA A 342 -13.06 -16.62 4.59
C ALA A 342 -14.41 -15.97 4.96
N THR A 343 -14.49 -14.65 5.09
CA THR A 343 -15.75 -13.94 5.37
C THR A 343 -16.69 -13.81 4.17
N LEU A 344 -16.17 -13.95 2.93
CA LEU A 344 -17.01 -13.86 1.74
C LEU A 344 -17.92 -15.08 1.62
N SER A 345 -19.14 -14.90 1.17
CA SER A 345 -19.95 -16.03 0.73
C SER A 345 -19.36 -16.65 -0.54
N VAL A 346 -19.67 -17.91 -0.83
CA VAL A 346 -19.24 -18.56 -2.07
C VAL A 346 -19.73 -17.78 -3.29
N ALA A 347 -20.97 -17.31 -3.25
CA ALA A 347 -21.57 -16.52 -4.34
C ALA A 347 -20.82 -15.18 -4.54
N ASP A 348 -20.53 -14.44 -3.45
CA ASP A 348 -19.77 -13.18 -3.55
C ASP A 348 -18.34 -13.40 -4.07
N LEU A 349 -17.70 -14.51 -3.65
CA LEU A 349 -16.35 -14.84 -4.10
C LEU A 349 -16.32 -15.11 -5.60
N ILE A 350 -17.28 -15.89 -6.11
CA ILE A 350 -17.43 -16.20 -7.54
C ILE A 350 -17.75 -14.92 -8.34
N ASP A 351 -18.73 -14.14 -7.90
CA ASP A 351 -19.17 -12.93 -8.61
C ASP A 351 -18.04 -11.90 -8.70
N LYS A 352 -17.43 -11.53 -7.57
CA LYS A 352 -16.36 -10.51 -7.53
C LYS A 352 -15.10 -10.92 -8.27
N TYR A 353 -14.77 -12.20 -8.28
CA TYR A 353 -13.50 -12.72 -8.79
C TYR A 353 -13.70 -13.80 -9.88
N SER A 354 -14.78 -13.70 -10.64
CA SER A 354 -15.19 -14.65 -11.68
C SER A 354 -14.08 -15.05 -12.65
N VAL A 355 -13.15 -14.14 -12.94
CA VAL A 355 -12.01 -14.41 -13.82
C VAL A 355 -11.14 -15.60 -13.35
N TYR A 356 -11.07 -15.84 -12.03
CA TYR A 356 -10.30 -16.94 -11.46
C TYR A 356 -11.02 -18.29 -11.51
N PHE A 357 -12.36 -18.30 -11.76
CA PHE A 357 -13.20 -19.49 -11.71
C PHE A 357 -13.66 -20.02 -13.08
N LYS A 358 -13.32 -19.32 -14.19
CA LYS A 358 -13.78 -19.68 -15.54
C LYS A 358 -13.45 -21.13 -15.95
N GLU A 359 -12.22 -21.57 -15.67
CA GLU A 359 -11.80 -22.93 -16.02
C GLU A 359 -12.51 -23.97 -15.15
N LEU A 360 -12.72 -23.65 -13.86
CA LEU A 360 -13.48 -24.52 -12.95
C LEU A 360 -14.95 -24.62 -13.39
N GLU A 361 -15.58 -23.49 -13.68
CA GLU A 361 -16.96 -23.43 -14.14
C GLU A 361 -17.17 -24.29 -15.42
N ALA A 362 -16.25 -24.19 -16.38
CA ALA A 362 -16.27 -25.02 -17.58
C ALA A 362 -16.13 -26.54 -17.31
N ALA A 363 -15.39 -26.90 -16.25
CA ALA A 363 -15.14 -28.29 -15.89
C ALA A 363 -16.27 -28.93 -15.06
N VAL A 364 -16.90 -28.18 -14.15
CA VAL A 364 -17.85 -28.74 -13.17
C VAL A 364 -19.30 -28.26 -13.37
N GLY A 365 -19.54 -27.28 -14.25
CA GLY A 365 -20.88 -26.77 -14.58
C GLY A 365 -21.69 -26.35 -13.33
N GLU A 366 -22.88 -26.98 -13.17
CA GLU A 366 -23.79 -26.71 -12.04
C GLU A 366 -23.19 -26.96 -10.65
N HIS A 367 -22.10 -27.71 -10.57
CA HIS A 367 -21.40 -28.00 -9.31
C HIS A 367 -20.41 -26.91 -8.90
N LEU A 368 -20.31 -25.76 -9.60
CA LEU A 368 -19.36 -24.68 -9.32
C LEU A 368 -19.39 -24.23 -7.85
N ASN A 369 -20.58 -23.94 -7.34
CA ASN A 369 -20.73 -23.47 -5.95
C ASN A 369 -20.23 -24.51 -4.93
N ALA A 370 -20.53 -25.80 -5.17
CA ALA A 370 -20.07 -26.89 -4.33
C ALA A 370 -18.54 -27.04 -4.38
N ALA A 371 -17.95 -26.99 -5.57
CA ALA A 371 -16.49 -27.07 -5.75
C ALA A 371 -15.77 -25.90 -5.07
N VAL A 372 -16.24 -24.67 -5.24
CA VAL A 372 -15.67 -23.47 -4.60
C VAL A 372 -15.81 -23.56 -3.08
N SER A 373 -16.94 -24.05 -2.55
CA SER A 373 -17.14 -24.26 -1.12
C SER A 373 -16.08 -25.19 -0.51
N LEU A 374 -15.65 -26.22 -1.24
CA LEU A 374 -14.64 -27.17 -0.76
C LEU A 374 -13.22 -26.61 -0.67
N VAL A 375 -12.92 -25.56 -1.43
CA VAL A 375 -11.57 -24.97 -1.48
C VAL A 375 -11.46 -23.62 -0.81
N LYS A 376 -12.57 -22.90 -0.61
CA LYS A 376 -12.61 -21.53 -0.14
C LYS A 376 -11.77 -21.29 1.12
N ASP A 377 -11.94 -22.14 2.15
CA ASP A 377 -11.26 -21.98 3.44
C ASP A 377 -9.75 -22.27 3.37
N ARG A 378 -9.28 -22.82 2.25
CA ARG A 378 -7.88 -23.11 1.97
C ARG A 378 -7.16 -21.96 1.27
N LEU A 379 -7.92 -21.00 0.73
CA LEU A 379 -7.36 -19.87 0.00
C LEU A 379 -6.70 -18.86 0.95
N VAL A 380 -5.42 -18.65 0.77
CA VAL A 380 -4.67 -17.58 1.40
C VAL A 380 -4.65 -16.35 0.47
N LEU A 381 -4.45 -16.57 -0.81
CA LEU A 381 -4.45 -15.59 -1.89
C LEU A 381 -5.41 -16.02 -3.00
N LEU A 382 -5.94 -15.09 -3.78
CA LEU A 382 -6.76 -15.45 -4.95
C LEU A 382 -5.98 -16.26 -5.99
N SER A 383 -4.66 -16.07 -6.08
CA SER A 383 -3.78 -16.86 -6.94
C SER A 383 -3.77 -18.36 -6.59
N ASP A 384 -4.10 -18.73 -5.35
CA ASP A 384 -4.13 -20.12 -4.89
C ASP A 384 -5.30 -20.91 -5.50
N ILE A 385 -6.35 -20.20 -5.97
CA ILE A 385 -7.53 -20.82 -6.61
C ILE A 385 -7.08 -21.79 -7.69
N LYS A 386 -6.17 -21.38 -8.57
CA LYS A 386 -5.68 -22.22 -9.67
C LYS A 386 -5.11 -23.55 -9.20
N THR A 387 -4.39 -23.56 -8.08
CA THR A 387 -3.80 -24.76 -7.49
C THR A 387 -4.86 -25.61 -6.79
N GLU A 388 -5.70 -24.97 -5.97
CA GLU A 388 -6.69 -25.66 -5.14
C GLU A 388 -7.82 -26.31 -5.98
N VAL A 389 -8.18 -25.69 -7.12
CA VAL A 389 -9.21 -26.24 -8.01
C VAL A 389 -8.68 -27.22 -9.05
N ASN A 390 -7.36 -27.38 -9.18
CA ASN A 390 -6.77 -28.23 -10.22
C ASN A 390 -7.25 -29.67 -10.18
N CYS A 391 -7.53 -30.21 -8.99
CA CYS A 391 -8.04 -31.56 -8.81
C CYS A 391 -9.45 -31.78 -9.38
N PHE A 392 -10.23 -30.74 -9.64
CA PHE A 392 -11.53 -30.84 -10.32
C PHE A 392 -11.37 -30.84 -11.85
N ILE A 393 -10.33 -30.18 -12.35
CA ILE A 393 -10.15 -29.88 -13.78
C ILE A 393 -9.28 -30.94 -14.45
N ASN A 394 -8.12 -31.23 -13.86
CA ASN A 394 -7.06 -32.03 -14.48
C ASN A 394 -6.77 -33.34 -13.74
N ASP A 395 -6.37 -34.35 -14.49
CA ASP A 395 -5.80 -35.57 -13.91
C ASP A 395 -4.41 -35.27 -13.34
N PRO A 396 -4.00 -35.90 -12.20
CA PRO A 396 -2.67 -35.74 -11.67
C PRO A 396 -1.60 -36.20 -12.67
N VAL A 397 -0.69 -35.27 -13.04
CA VAL A 397 0.45 -35.62 -13.93
C VAL A 397 1.53 -36.35 -13.16
N GLU A 398 1.81 -35.85 -11.95
CA GLU A 398 2.80 -36.36 -11.01
C GLU A 398 2.14 -36.68 -9.66
N TYR A 399 2.76 -37.55 -8.90
CA TYR A 399 2.32 -37.89 -7.56
C TYR A 399 3.40 -37.48 -6.54
N ASP A 400 2.99 -36.85 -5.44
CA ASP A 400 3.91 -36.42 -4.39
C ASP A 400 4.70 -37.60 -3.79
N ALA A 401 6.02 -37.52 -3.82
CA ALA A 401 6.90 -38.61 -3.39
C ALA A 401 6.71 -39.00 -1.89
N LYS A 402 6.36 -38.03 -1.03
CA LYS A 402 6.08 -38.35 0.39
C LYS A 402 4.75 -39.07 0.53
N SER A 403 3.77 -38.73 -0.26
CA SER A 403 2.46 -39.36 -0.31
C SER A 403 2.58 -40.80 -0.83
N LEU A 404 3.34 -41.04 -1.91
CA LEU A 404 3.61 -42.37 -2.45
C LEU A 404 4.30 -43.28 -1.42
N LYS A 405 5.23 -42.78 -0.62
CA LYS A 405 5.87 -43.56 0.45
C LYS A 405 4.88 -44.08 1.48
N ARG A 406 3.75 -43.42 1.70
CA ARG A 406 2.71 -43.89 2.64
C ARG A 406 1.96 -45.10 2.15
N ILE A 407 1.84 -45.25 0.84
CA ILE A 407 1.13 -46.39 0.22
C ILE A 407 2.07 -47.43 -0.39
N ALA A 408 3.39 -47.28 -0.27
CA ALA A 408 4.39 -48.15 -0.90
C ALA A 408 4.35 -49.62 -0.42
N LYS A 409 3.76 -49.91 0.75
CA LYS A 409 3.61 -51.26 1.30
C LYS A 409 2.23 -51.89 1.00
N ILE A 410 1.35 -51.18 0.31
CA ILE A 410 -0.01 -51.61 0.00
C ILE A 410 0.01 -52.34 -1.34
N ASN A 411 -0.69 -53.47 -1.42
CA ASN A 411 -0.99 -54.11 -2.70
C ASN A 411 -2.00 -53.25 -3.46
N LEU A 412 -1.49 -52.38 -4.33
CA LEU A 412 -2.32 -51.40 -5.06
C LEU A 412 -3.25 -52.06 -6.09
N VAL A 413 -2.92 -53.22 -6.59
CA VAL A 413 -3.80 -53.95 -7.53
C VAL A 413 -5.05 -54.43 -6.80
N GLU A 414 -4.87 -55.17 -5.71
CA GLU A 414 -5.97 -55.67 -4.87
C GLU A 414 -6.82 -54.54 -4.29
N MET A 415 -6.17 -53.55 -3.71
CA MET A 415 -6.84 -52.34 -3.21
C MET A 415 -7.63 -51.63 -4.31
N GLY A 416 -7.04 -51.54 -5.49
CA GLY A 416 -7.67 -50.89 -6.66
C GLY A 416 -8.90 -51.68 -7.14
N ASP A 417 -8.88 -53.00 -7.08
CA ASP A 417 -10.04 -53.81 -7.49
C ASP A 417 -11.20 -53.67 -6.49
N LEU A 418 -10.92 -53.62 -5.19
CA LEU A 418 -11.92 -53.34 -4.16
C LEU A 418 -12.54 -51.94 -4.35
N LEU A 419 -11.70 -50.92 -4.54
CA LEU A 419 -12.18 -49.55 -4.78
C LEU A 419 -13.00 -49.43 -6.08
N LYS A 420 -12.58 -50.10 -7.18
CA LYS A 420 -13.33 -50.12 -8.44
C LYS A 420 -14.71 -50.75 -8.27
N ALA A 421 -14.80 -51.86 -7.56
CA ALA A 421 -16.08 -52.50 -7.26
C ALA A 421 -16.98 -51.52 -6.48
N GLY A 422 -16.47 -50.95 -5.38
CA GLY A 422 -17.23 -49.96 -4.60
C GLY A 422 -17.71 -48.77 -5.37
N ILE A 423 -16.87 -48.16 -6.24
CA ILE A 423 -17.22 -47.00 -7.07
C ILE A 423 -18.30 -47.34 -8.12
N LYS A 424 -18.25 -48.57 -8.69
CA LYS A 424 -19.24 -48.98 -9.69
C LYS A 424 -20.61 -49.28 -9.07
N GLU A 425 -20.61 -49.95 -7.94
CA GLU A 425 -21.81 -50.53 -7.32
C GLU A 425 -22.56 -49.56 -6.40
N ASN A 426 -21.87 -48.56 -5.83
CA ASN A 426 -22.48 -47.64 -4.87
C ASN A 426 -22.53 -46.19 -5.43
N GLU A 427 -23.40 -45.36 -4.87
CA GLU A 427 -23.29 -43.91 -5.03
C GLU A 427 -22.03 -43.39 -4.37
N LEU A 428 -21.38 -42.35 -4.98
CA LEU A 428 -20.10 -41.82 -4.48
C LEU A 428 -20.23 -41.25 -3.07
N SER A 429 -21.39 -40.75 -2.69
CA SER A 429 -21.72 -40.25 -1.34
C SER A 429 -21.70 -41.38 -0.30
N GLU A 430 -21.97 -42.62 -0.70
CA GLU A 430 -22.02 -43.79 0.17
C GLU A 430 -20.69 -44.59 0.17
N LEU A 431 -19.72 -44.20 -0.67
CA LEU A 431 -18.45 -44.88 -0.84
C LEU A 431 -17.67 -45.04 0.49
N LYS A 432 -17.83 -44.08 1.41
CA LYS A 432 -17.20 -44.14 2.74
C LYS A 432 -17.74 -45.34 3.56
N ALA A 433 -19.05 -45.57 3.52
CA ALA A 433 -19.68 -46.71 4.20
C ALA A 433 -19.25 -48.06 3.58
N PHE A 434 -19.19 -48.11 2.24
CA PHE A 434 -18.63 -49.24 1.53
C PHE A 434 -17.19 -49.55 1.94
N MET A 435 -16.30 -48.55 1.96
CA MET A 435 -14.90 -48.73 2.37
C MET A 435 -14.75 -49.21 3.82
N GLN A 436 -15.65 -48.76 4.70
CA GLN A 436 -15.65 -49.26 6.10
C GLN A 436 -16.03 -50.73 6.17
N LYS A 437 -17.12 -51.16 5.52
CA LYS A 437 -17.56 -52.52 5.47
C LYS A 437 -16.52 -53.43 4.80
N SER A 438 -16.04 -53.06 3.63
CA SER A 438 -15.00 -53.82 2.90
C SER A 438 -13.69 -53.87 3.69
N GLY A 439 -13.37 -52.84 4.48
CA GLY A 439 -12.21 -52.82 5.36
C GLY A 439 -12.30 -53.82 6.51
N GLU A 440 -13.49 -53.97 7.08
CA GLU A 440 -13.76 -55.00 8.13
C GLU A 440 -13.63 -56.40 7.56
N GLU A 441 -14.14 -56.66 6.35
CA GLU A 441 -14.09 -57.94 5.66
C GLU A 441 -12.68 -58.37 5.21
N ASN A 442 -11.81 -57.41 4.90
CA ASN A 442 -10.47 -57.64 4.36
C ASN A 442 -9.34 -57.25 5.32
N GLU A 443 -9.64 -56.93 6.57
CA GLU A 443 -8.69 -56.47 7.60
C GLU A 443 -7.88 -55.20 7.18
N ILE A 444 -8.51 -54.30 6.38
CA ILE A 444 -7.90 -53.07 5.87
C ILE A 444 -8.54 -51.86 6.54
N GLY A 445 -7.75 -51.03 7.18
CA GLY A 445 -8.26 -49.80 7.78
C GLY A 445 -8.82 -48.81 6.74
N ILE A 446 -9.99 -48.23 7.00
CA ILE A 446 -10.62 -47.22 6.11
C ILE A 446 -9.67 -46.08 5.71
N GLY A 447 -8.74 -45.70 6.60
CA GLY A 447 -7.72 -44.69 6.32
C GLY A 447 -6.82 -45.04 5.15
N THR A 448 -6.58 -46.35 4.91
CA THR A 448 -5.78 -46.88 3.80
C THR A 448 -6.50 -46.66 2.47
N PHE A 449 -7.78 -47.01 2.40
CA PHE A 449 -8.64 -46.76 1.24
C PHE A 449 -8.68 -45.23 0.90
N MET A 450 -8.91 -44.41 1.91
CA MET A 450 -8.96 -42.95 1.76
C MET A 450 -7.64 -42.38 1.27
N GLN A 451 -6.49 -42.90 1.73
CA GLN A 451 -5.15 -42.42 1.29
C GLN A 451 -4.90 -42.82 -0.17
N VAL A 452 -5.14 -44.07 -0.55
CA VAL A 452 -4.94 -44.52 -1.93
C VAL A 452 -5.83 -43.73 -2.89
N LEU A 453 -7.10 -43.57 -2.56
CA LEU A 453 -8.06 -42.84 -3.40
C LEU A 453 -7.71 -41.34 -3.48
N ARG A 454 -7.34 -40.70 -2.37
CA ARG A 454 -6.92 -39.31 -2.36
C ARG A 454 -5.69 -39.08 -3.24
N ILE A 455 -4.67 -39.93 -3.13
CA ILE A 455 -3.47 -39.84 -3.97
C ILE A 455 -3.84 -40.02 -5.45
N ALA A 456 -4.71 -41.02 -5.77
CA ALA A 456 -5.17 -41.22 -7.13
C ALA A 456 -5.86 -39.97 -7.72
N ILE A 457 -6.70 -39.29 -6.93
CA ILE A 457 -7.54 -38.20 -7.39
C ILE A 457 -6.80 -36.86 -7.40
N VAL A 458 -6.02 -36.56 -6.36
CA VAL A 458 -5.39 -35.25 -6.14
C VAL A 458 -3.89 -35.25 -6.48
N GLY A 459 -3.26 -36.40 -6.50
CA GLY A 459 -1.81 -36.56 -6.63
C GLY A 459 -1.04 -36.47 -5.31
N SER A 460 -1.71 -36.12 -4.20
CA SER A 460 -1.12 -35.96 -2.87
C SER A 460 -2.09 -36.31 -1.76
N LEU A 461 -1.61 -36.40 -0.51
CA LEU A 461 -2.46 -36.56 0.68
C LEU A 461 -3.14 -35.26 1.12
N SER A 462 -2.73 -34.11 0.60
CA SER A 462 -3.35 -32.80 0.87
C SER A 462 -4.33 -32.46 -0.24
N GLY A 463 -5.50 -31.93 0.12
CA GLY A 463 -6.52 -31.53 -0.84
C GLY A 463 -7.88 -31.27 -0.17
N PRO A 464 -8.93 -30.96 -0.95
CA PRO A 464 -10.30 -30.80 -0.46
C PRO A 464 -10.86 -32.07 0.19
N ASP A 465 -12.02 -31.99 0.83
CA ASP A 465 -12.70 -33.16 1.34
C ASP A 465 -13.00 -34.16 0.20
N LEU A 466 -12.56 -35.44 0.40
CA LEU A 466 -12.49 -36.40 -0.67
C LEU A 466 -13.86 -36.82 -1.19
N ILE A 467 -14.80 -37.17 -0.31
CA ILE A 467 -16.10 -37.69 -0.76
C ILE A 467 -16.91 -36.67 -1.55
N PRO A 468 -17.07 -35.41 -1.09
CA PRO A 468 -17.68 -34.35 -1.91
C PRO A 468 -16.92 -34.09 -3.22
N LEU A 469 -15.59 -34.12 -3.22
CA LEU A 469 -14.78 -33.97 -4.43
C LEU A 469 -15.13 -35.08 -5.46
N LEU A 470 -15.20 -36.36 -5.02
CA LEU A 470 -15.56 -37.47 -5.90
C LEU A 470 -16.95 -37.29 -6.51
N THR A 471 -17.91 -36.83 -5.70
CA THR A 471 -19.30 -36.59 -6.15
C THR A 471 -19.34 -35.54 -7.28
N ILE A 472 -18.51 -34.54 -7.19
CA ILE A 472 -18.43 -33.45 -8.21
C ILE A 472 -17.77 -33.96 -9.50
N ILE A 473 -16.64 -34.68 -9.40
CA ILE A 473 -15.92 -35.13 -10.60
C ILE A 473 -16.54 -36.36 -11.25
N GLY A 474 -17.37 -37.09 -10.52
CA GLY A 474 -18.11 -38.26 -11.00
C GLY A 474 -17.34 -39.58 -11.06
N LYS A 475 -18.11 -40.69 -11.20
CA LYS A 475 -17.57 -42.06 -11.19
C LYS A 475 -16.54 -42.30 -12.30
N GLY A 476 -16.80 -41.81 -13.51
CA GLY A 476 -15.92 -42.02 -14.67
C GLY A 476 -14.52 -41.45 -14.49
N VAL A 477 -14.42 -40.20 -14.00
CA VAL A 477 -13.14 -39.55 -13.72
C VAL A 477 -12.45 -40.25 -12.54
N THR A 478 -13.20 -40.60 -11.51
CA THR A 478 -12.66 -41.31 -10.32
C THR A 478 -12.01 -42.62 -10.70
N LEU A 479 -12.69 -43.48 -11.50
CA LEU A 479 -12.16 -44.75 -11.98
C LEU A 479 -10.91 -44.57 -12.84
N ARG A 480 -10.95 -43.68 -13.80
CA ARG A 480 -9.83 -43.38 -14.70
C ARG A 480 -8.56 -42.95 -13.92
N ARG A 481 -8.70 -42.08 -12.93
CA ARG A 481 -7.58 -41.65 -12.10
C ARG A 481 -7.04 -42.72 -11.20
N LEU A 482 -7.91 -43.57 -10.64
CA LEU A 482 -7.50 -44.71 -9.84
C LEU A 482 -6.70 -45.73 -10.68
N GLU A 483 -7.16 -46.07 -11.87
CA GLU A 483 -6.46 -46.95 -12.80
C GLU A 483 -5.09 -46.39 -13.20
N ARG A 484 -5.01 -45.09 -13.40
CA ARG A 484 -3.74 -44.42 -13.72
C ARG A 484 -2.72 -44.51 -12.57
N LEU A 485 -3.14 -44.39 -11.31
CA LEU A 485 -2.25 -44.58 -10.16
C LEU A 485 -1.73 -46.00 -10.13
N ILE A 486 -2.62 -47.00 -10.26
CA ILE A 486 -2.27 -48.41 -10.23
C ILE A 486 -1.25 -48.73 -11.32
N SER A 487 -1.53 -48.32 -12.57
CA SER A 487 -0.64 -48.62 -13.72
C SER A 487 0.72 -47.94 -13.65
N LYS A 488 0.88 -46.87 -12.90
CA LYS A 488 2.17 -46.18 -12.73
C LYS A 488 3.03 -46.78 -11.60
N GLN A 489 2.44 -47.56 -10.72
CA GLN A 489 3.11 -48.13 -9.54
C GLN A 489 3.25 -49.68 -9.64
N SER A 490 2.60 -50.28 -10.65
CA SER A 490 2.81 -51.69 -11.07
C SER A 490 4.00 -51.74 -12.00
#